data_ac7f83ce20b4fcf45a309684260b78d0
#
_entry.id   ac7f83ce20b4fcf45a309684260b78d0
#
_cell.length_a   1.000
_cell.length_b   1.000
_cell.length_c   1.000
_cell.angle_alpha   90.00
_cell.angle_beta   90.00
_cell.angle_gamma   90.00
#
_symmetry.space_group_name_H-M   'P 1'
#
loop_
_entity.id
_entity.type
_entity.pdbx_description
1 polymer ?
#
loop_
_entity_poly.entity_id
_entity_poly.type
_entity_poly.pdbx_seq_one_letter_code
_entity_poly.pdbx_strand_id
1 'polypeptide(L)'
;MSYSSDGAAIQNHSFAYARSPDQDASSPPHHPVVVVGAGPVGLSLAIDLAQRGQRVLLLDNDHRLSSGSRAICFAKRTLEIWDRLGVGDAMCAKGVEWNLGKVFFGDDLLYPFNLLPETGHQRPAFINLQQYYAEAYLALRAAELPLIETRWKNSVVSLQQDEPGAEGKVRLEIDTPEGPYPITASHVAACDGSRSPLRAMLGQESTGRVFRDRFLIADVRMQVELPTERWFWFDPPFHRNQSVLLHRQPDNVWRIDFQLGWDADPEEEKKPERIQPRVDAMMQQALGHAVPFELEWASVYTFACQRMQSFKHGRVCFAGDSAHGVSPFGARGANSGVQDAENLAWKLDLVLRGAAPLALLETYASEREFAADENILNSTRATDFITPKSEISRLFRDATLDLARNHPFARRLVNSGRLSVPTTLHGSSLNTADRDTFQGQMVPGSPVADGPVEVDGQPCWLLRQLPANGFSALIFDGPQTPALLAMIEIAAEGLVPLKPLVLSASGVAAERFDALPGTLYLLRPDQHVCARWRQASVVDVGAALRRALAVAA
;
A
#
# COMPACT_ATOMS: atom_id res chain seq x y z
N MET A 1 -16.51 -12.32 -14.73
CA MET A 1 -15.18 -12.39 -14.11
C MET A 1 -15.24 -13.29 -12.89
N SER A 2 -14.22 -14.07 -12.60
CA SER A 2 -14.11 -14.97 -11.44
C SER A 2 -12.65 -14.99 -10.94
N TYR A 3 -12.40 -15.51 -9.74
CA TYR A 3 -11.04 -15.67 -9.21
C TYR A 3 -10.14 -16.59 -10.05
N SER A 4 -10.74 -17.46 -10.87
CA SER A 4 -10.03 -18.35 -11.79
C SER A 4 -9.86 -17.77 -13.20
N SER A 5 -10.33 -16.56 -13.48
CA SER A 5 -10.16 -15.92 -14.78
C SER A 5 -8.69 -15.70 -15.10
N ASP A 6 -8.28 -15.95 -16.35
CA ASP A 6 -6.94 -15.63 -16.83
C ASP A 6 -6.76 -14.11 -17.10
N GLY A 7 -5.53 -13.69 -17.36
CA GLY A 7 -5.21 -12.28 -17.57
C GLY A 7 -5.93 -11.68 -18.78
N ALA A 8 -6.10 -12.41 -19.86
CA ALA A 8 -6.79 -11.94 -21.06
C ALA A 8 -8.29 -11.76 -20.79
N ALA A 9 -8.93 -12.71 -20.09
CA ALA A 9 -10.32 -12.59 -19.69
C ALA A 9 -10.56 -11.41 -18.77
N ILE A 10 -9.64 -11.14 -17.82
CA ILE A 10 -9.72 -10.00 -16.91
C ILE A 10 -9.56 -8.67 -17.65
N GLN A 11 -8.54 -8.54 -18.49
CA GLN A 11 -8.27 -7.29 -19.22
C GLN A 11 -9.36 -6.95 -20.25
N ASN A 12 -10.03 -7.98 -20.81
CA ASN A 12 -11.15 -7.80 -21.74
C ASN A 12 -12.49 -7.64 -21.03
N HIS A 13 -12.56 -7.85 -19.71
CA HIS A 13 -13.81 -7.70 -18.96
C HIS A 13 -14.25 -6.23 -18.94
N SER A 14 -15.55 -6.02 -19.19
CA SER A 14 -16.18 -4.70 -19.17
C SER A 14 -17.36 -4.72 -18.21
N PHE A 15 -17.38 -3.78 -17.30
CA PHE A 15 -18.50 -3.56 -16.39
C PHE A 15 -19.57 -2.73 -17.09
N ALA A 16 -20.78 -3.22 -17.11
CA ALA A 16 -21.90 -2.50 -17.71
C ALA A 16 -22.25 -1.26 -16.85
N TYR A 17 -22.58 -0.16 -17.54
CA TYR A 17 -23.31 0.92 -16.89
C TYR A 17 -24.69 0.40 -16.44
N ALA A 18 -25.10 0.80 -15.25
CA ALA A 18 -26.45 0.54 -14.74
C ALA A 18 -27.02 1.86 -14.22
N ARG A 19 -28.24 2.20 -14.67
CA ARG A 19 -28.96 3.35 -14.15
C ARG A 19 -29.24 3.15 -12.66
N SER A 20 -28.89 4.15 -11.86
CA SER A 20 -29.16 4.15 -10.43
C SER A 20 -30.52 4.77 -10.13
N PRO A 21 -31.25 4.28 -9.10
CA PRO A 21 -32.44 4.95 -8.58
C PRO A 21 -32.22 6.40 -8.17
N ASP A 22 -30.99 6.78 -7.82
CA ASP A 22 -30.63 8.15 -7.47
C ASP A 22 -30.84 9.14 -8.61
N GLN A 23 -30.79 8.69 -9.86
CA GLN A 23 -31.01 9.54 -11.05
C GLN A 23 -32.46 9.99 -11.20
N ASP A 24 -33.40 9.30 -10.55
CA ASP A 24 -34.83 9.61 -10.59
C ASP A 24 -35.32 10.26 -9.28
N ALA A 25 -34.40 10.51 -8.34
CA ALA A 25 -34.75 11.08 -7.05
C ALA A 25 -35.15 12.56 -7.17
N SER A 26 -36.22 12.94 -6.49
CA SER A 26 -36.71 14.33 -6.46
C SER A 26 -35.83 15.31 -5.67
N SER A 27 -34.93 14.79 -4.86
CA SER A 27 -33.92 15.54 -4.12
C SER A 27 -32.61 14.73 -4.05
N PRO A 28 -31.43 15.39 -3.95
CA PRO A 28 -30.15 14.68 -3.91
C PRO A 28 -30.10 13.62 -2.81
N PRO A 29 -29.97 12.33 -3.14
CA PRO A 29 -29.86 11.26 -2.14
C PRO A 29 -28.60 11.42 -1.31
N HIS A 30 -28.64 10.91 -0.08
CA HIS A 30 -27.55 11.01 0.87
C HIS A 30 -26.82 9.67 1.06
N HIS A 31 -25.50 9.68 0.91
CA HIS A 31 -24.64 8.53 1.15
C HIS A 31 -23.68 8.83 2.33
N PRO A 32 -23.53 7.94 3.33
CA PRO A 32 -22.59 8.17 4.43
C PRO A 32 -21.16 8.37 3.93
N VAL A 33 -20.72 7.53 2.98
CA VAL A 33 -19.38 7.60 2.37
C VAL A 33 -19.48 7.41 0.87
N VAL A 34 -18.82 8.30 0.13
CA VAL A 34 -18.58 8.15 -1.30
C VAL A 34 -17.09 7.96 -1.51
N VAL A 35 -16.68 6.86 -2.13
CA VAL A 35 -15.31 6.60 -2.57
C VAL A 35 -15.26 6.83 -4.08
N VAL A 36 -14.33 7.67 -4.53
CA VAL A 36 -14.18 8.01 -5.96
C VAL A 36 -12.89 7.38 -6.49
N GLY A 37 -13.04 6.46 -7.44
CA GLY A 37 -11.98 5.65 -8.03
C GLY A 37 -11.99 4.21 -7.54
N ALA A 38 -12.26 3.26 -8.45
CA ALA A 38 -12.29 1.80 -8.20
C ALA A 38 -10.95 1.13 -8.55
N GLY A 39 -9.83 1.82 -8.36
CA GLY A 39 -8.49 1.24 -8.38
C GLY A 39 -8.18 0.48 -7.08
N PRO A 40 -6.94 -0.06 -6.92
CA PRO A 40 -6.57 -0.90 -5.77
C PRO A 40 -6.79 -0.21 -4.42
N VAL A 41 -6.60 1.10 -4.35
CA VAL A 41 -6.74 1.91 -3.12
C VAL A 41 -8.21 2.10 -2.76
N GLY A 42 -9.03 2.56 -3.72
CA GLY A 42 -10.45 2.80 -3.47
C GLY A 42 -11.23 1.52 -3.19
N LEU A 43 -10.94 0.44 -3.93
CA LEU A 43 -11.52 -0.88 -3.65
C LEU A 43 -11.12 -1.39 -2.26
N SER A 44 -9.85 -1.27 -1.87
CA SER A 44 -9.38 -1.67 -0.52
C SER A 44 -10.10 -0.87 0.57
N LEU A 45 -10.25 0.45 0.38
CA LEU A 45 -10.98 1.30 1.32
C LEU A 45 -12.47 0.95 1.42
N ALA A 46 -13.13 0.74 0.27
CA ALA A 46 -14.54 0.38 0.24
C ALA A 46 -14.81 -0.96 0.94
N ILE A 47 -13.97 -1.96 0.70
CA ILE A 47 -14.06 -3.28 1.35
C ILE A 47 -13.86 -3.14 2.86
N ASP A 48 -12.83 -2.42 3.30
CA ASP A 48 -12.53 -2.24 4.73
C ASP A 48 -13.68 -1.53 5.46
N LEU A 49 -14.23 -0.46 4.88
CA LEU A 49 -15.39 0.25 5.43
C LEU A 49 -16.65 -0.64 5.49
N ALA A 50 -16.91 -1.41 4.44
CA ALA A 50 -18.06 -2.33 4.41
C ALA A 50 -17.94 -3.44 5.46
N GLN A 51 -16.75 -4.00 5.66
CA GLN A 51 -16.49 -4.98 6.73
C GLN A 51 -16.68 -4.41 8.14
N ARG A 52 -16.57 -3.07 8.30
CA ARG A 52 -16.88 -2.34 9.54
C ARG A 52 -18.36 -1.99 9.67
N GLY A 53 -19.20 -2.33 8.68
CA GLY A 53 -20.64 -2.08 8.70
C GLY A 53 -21.06 -0.75 8.06
N GLN A 54 -20.14 -0.04 7.40
CA GLN A 54 -20.46 1.21 6.71
C GLN A 54 -21.01 0.94 5.30
N ARG A 55 -22.07 1.68 4.91
CA ARG A 55 -22.55 1.70 3.52
C ARG A 55 -21.62 2.58 2.69
N VAL A 56 -21.17 2.07 1.57
CA VAL A 56 -20.21 2.76 0.68
C VAL A 56 -20.79 2.83 -0.73
N LEU A 57 -20.83 4.04 -1.27
CA LEU A 57 -21.01 4.26 -2.70
C LEU A 57 -19.63 4.40 -3.34
N LEU A 58 -19.26 3.46 -4.22
CA LEU A 58 -18.00 3.46 -4.97
C LEU A 58 -18.28 3.89 -6.40
N LEU A 59 -17.68 5.00 -6.84
CA LEU A 59 -17.84 5.57 -8.18
C LEU A 59 -16.56 5.40 -8.99
N ASP A 60 -16.71 5.02 -10.25
CA ASP A 60 -15.61 5.07 -11.21
C ASP A 60 -16.08 5.60 -12.57
N ASN A 61 -15.26 6.45 -13.18
CA ASN A 61 -15.55 7.02 -14.50
C ASN A 61 -15.27 6.04 -15.65
N ASP A 62 -14.50 4.99 -15.39
CA ASP A 62 -14.20 3.93 -16.36
C ASP A 62 -15.23 2.78 -16.23
N HIS A 63 -15.07 1.79 -17.08
CA HIS A 63 -15.85 0.56 -17.13
C HIS A 63 -14.98 -0.69 -17.25
N ARG A 64 -13.67 -0.53 -17.06
CA ARG A 64 -12.67 -1.60 -17.14
C ARG A 64 -11.67 -1.46 -16.00
N LEU A 65 -11.06 -2.58 -15.67
CA LEU A 65 -9.87 -2.59 -14.85
C LEU A 65 -8.67 -2.05 -15.63
N SER A 66 -7.57 -1.75 -14.95
CA SER A 66 -6.39 -1.22 -15.61
C SER A 66 -5.89 -2.14 -16.73
N SER A 67 -5.56 -1.55 -17.86
CA SER A 67 -4.89 -2.25 -18.95
C SER A 67 -3.38 -2.22 -18.73
N GLY A 68 -2.72 -3.34 -19.00
CA GLY A 68 -1.30 -3.50 -18.76
C GLY A 68 -0.96 -3.54 -17.26
N SER A 69 0.28 -3.65 -16.98
CA SER A 69 0.77 -3.92 -15.64
C SER A 69 1.51 -2.70 -15.07
N ARG A 70 0.80 -1.78 -14.41
CA ARG A 70 1.40 -0.58 -13.82
C ARG A 70 2.17 -0.93 -12.55
N ALA A 71 1.47 -1.25 -11.45
CA ALA A 71 2.07 -1.82 -10.26
C ALA A 71 2.16 -3.34 -10.38
N ILE A 72 3.29 -3.92 -9.95
CA ILE A 72 3.47 -5.37 -9.93
C ILE A 72 3.99 -5.89 -8.60
N CYS A 73 4.76 -5.12 -7.85
CA CYS A 73 5.41 -5.58 -6.62
C CYS A 73 4.53 -5.19 -5.42
N PHE A 74 3.86 -6.18 -4.83
CA PHE A 74 3.06 -5.97 -3.62
C PHE A 74 3.81 -6.51 -2.41
N ALA A 75 4.05 -5.62 -1.45
CA ALA A 75 4.87 -5.87 -0.28
C ALA A 75 4.10 -6.61 0.82
N LYS A 76 4.84 -7.25 1.72
CA LYS A 76 4.33 -8.00 2.87
C LYS A 76 3.20 -7.27 3.60
N ARG A 77 3.35 -5.98 3.95
CA ARG A 77 2.29 -5.24 4.64
C ARG A 77 1.01 -5.10 3.83
N THR A 78 1.11 -4.87 2.54
CA THR A 78 -0.06 -4.83 1.65
C THR A 78 -0.78 -6.18 1.61
N LEU A 79 -0.03 -7.28 1.56
CA LEU A 79 -0.61 -8.62 1.60
C LEU A 79 -1.30 -8.90 2.93
N GLU A 80 -0.74 -8.47 4.06
CA GLU A 80 -1.34 -8.58 5.40
C GLU A 80 -2.66 -7.77 5.50
N ILE A 81 -2.71 -6.59 4.90
CA ILE A 81 -3.94 -5.80 4.79
C ILE A 81 -4.98 -6.55 3.94
N TRP A 82 -4.57 -7.06 2.79
CA TRP A 82 -5.44 -7.80 1.90
C TRP A 82 -5.89 -9.17 2.45
N ASP A 83 -5.13 -9.77 3.38
CA ASP A 83 -5.59 -10.92 4.17
C ASP A 83 -6.82 -10.55 4.98
N ARG A 84 -6.75 -9.43 5.70
CA ARG A 84 -7.87 -8.93 6.50
C ARG A 84 -9.07 -8.54 5.65
N LEU A 85 -8.85 -8.10 4.41
CA LEU A 85 -9.91 -7.81 3.44
C LEU A 85 -10.48 -9.07 2.76
N GLY A 86 -9.84 -10.24 2.93
CA GLY A 86 -10.30 -11.53 2.43
C GLY A 86 -9.83 -11.89 1.02
N VAL A 87 -8.79 -11.23 0.50
CA VAL A 87 -8.24 -11.49 -0.84
C VAL A 87 -6.75 -11.87 -0.84
N GLY A 88 -6.07 -11.80 0.31
CA GLY A 88 -4.63 -12.03 0.40
C GLY A 88 -4.19 -13.43 -0.05
N ASP A 89 -4.95 -14.49 0.29
CA ASP A 89 -4.64 -15.85 -0.12
C ASP A 89 -4.74 -16.01 -1.66
N ALA A 90 -5.77 -15.42 -2.29
CA ALA A 90 -5.91 -15.44 -3.76
C ALA A 90 -4.78 -14.66 -4.46
N MET A 91 -4.39 -13.50 -3.90
CA MET A 91 -3.26 -12.71 -4.38
C MET A 91 -1.95 -13.51 -4.35
N CYS A 92 -1.65 -14.17 -3.22
CA CYS A 92 -0.43 -14.96 -3.07
C CYS A 92 -0.45 -16.23 -3.95
N ALA A 93 -1.60 -16.91 -4.05
CA ALA A 93 -1.74 -18.10 -4.87
C ALA A 93 -1.50 -17.84 -6.38
N LYS A 94 -1.88 -16.64 -6.86
CA LYS A 94 -1.62 -16.24 -8.26
C LYS A 94 -0.25 -15.59 -8.43
N GLY A 95 0.21 -14.81 -7.46
CA GLY A 95 1.43 -14.03 -7.50
C GLY A 95 2.70 -14.89 -7.51
N VAL A 96 3.78 -14.32 -7.99
CA VAL A 96 5.12 -14.92 -7.92
C VAL A 96 5.82 -14.37 -6.68
N GLU A 97 6.04 -15.23 -5.69
CA GLU A 97 6.73 -14.86 -4.45
C GLU A 97 8.23 -14.67 -4.66
N TRP A 98 8.80 -13.64 -4.01
CA TRP A 98 10.24 -13.43 -4.01
C TRP A 98 10.71 -12.65 -2.78
N ASN A 99 11.90 -13.02 -2.29
CA ASN A 99 12.62 -12.35 -1.21
C ASN A 99 14.04 -11.95 -1.64
N LEU A 100 14.57 -12.67 -2.63
CA LEU A 100 15.95 -12.55 -3.07
C LEU A 100 16.08 -11.61 -4.25
N GLY A 101 17.22 -10.95 -4.34
CA GLY A 101 17.61 -10.21 -5.54
C GLY A 101 19.11 -10.17 -5.72
N LYS A 102 19.53 -9.69 -6.88
CA LYS A 102 20.94 -9.58 -7.28
C LYS A 102 21.21 -8.20 -7.84
N VAL A 103 22.35 -7.66 -7.50
CA VAL A 103 22.87 -6.40 -8.04
C VAL A 103 24.10 -6.70 -8.88
N PHE A 104 24.09 -6.19 -10.12
CA PHE A 104 25.18 -6.33 -11.07
C PHE A 104 25.75 -4.96 -11.43
N PHE A 105 27.04 -4.90 -11.74
CA PHE A 105 27.69 -3.74 -12.31
C PHE A 105 28.58 -4.18 -13.48
N GLY A 106 28.30 -3.67 -14.67
CA GLY A 106 28.85 -4.25 -15.89
C GLY A 106 28.42 -5.71 -16.05
N ASP A 107 29.41 -6.59 -16.17
CA ASP A 107 29.21 -8.04 -16.25
C ASP A 107 29.22 -8.74 -14.88
N ASP A 108 29.65 -8.05 -13.83
CA ASP A 108 29.93 -8.65 -12.54
C ASP A 108 28.70 -8.67 -11.62
N LEU A 109 28.42 -9.83 -11.01
CA LEU A 109 27.55 -9.92 -9.84
C LEU A 109 28.26 -9.31 -8.63
N LEU A 110 27.75 -8.18 -8.14
CA LEU A 110 28.33 -7.53 -6.97
C LEU A 110 27.94 -8.23 -5.66
N TYR A 111 26.64 -8.43 -5.45
CA TYR A 111 26.12 -9.12 -4.27
C TYR A 111 24.64 -9.55 -4.46
N PRO A 112 24.22 -10.64 -3.81
CA PRO A 112 22.83 -10.95 -3.60
C PRO A 112 22.31 -10.22 -2.35
N PHE A 113 20.99 -10.00 -2.28
CA PHE A 113 20.33 -9.52 -1.07
C PHE A 113 19.09 -10.36 -0.76
N ASN A 114 18.71 -10.40 0.54
CA ASN A 114 17.47 -10.99 1.03
C ASN A 114 16.68 -9.92 1.78
N LEU A 115 15.43 -9.69 1.38
CA LEU A 115 14.56 -8.66 1.98
C LEU A 115 13.82 -9.15 3.22
N LEU A 116 13.76 -10.45 3.45
CA LEU A 116 13.11 -11.07 4.60
C LEU A 116 13.94 -12.29 5.05
N PRO A 117 15.11 -12.06 5.68
CA PRO A 117 15.97 -13.14 6.13
C PRO A 117 15.42 -13.88 7.35
N GLU A 118 14.54 -13.25 8.13
CA GLU A 118 13.93 -13.84 9.32
C GLU A 118 12.86 -14.87 8.92
N THR A 119 12.73 -15.92 9.71
CA THR A 119 11.69 -16.95 9.57
C THR A 119 10.43 -16.59 10.38
N GLY A 120 9.34 -17.35 10.22
CA GLY A 120 8.12 -17.15 11.00
C GLY A 120 7.28 -15.95 10.54
N HIS A 121 7.20 -15.74 9.24
CA HIS A 121 6.26 -14.83 8.60
C HIS A 121 5.27 -15.61 7.75
N GLN A 122 3.99 -15.24 7.80
CA GLN A 122 2.97 -15.86 6.95
C GLN A 122 3.14 -15.42 5.49
N ARG A 123 3.44 -14.13 5.28
CA ARG A 123 3.54 -13.55 3.95
C ARG A 123 5.00 -13.32 3.55
N PRO A 124 5.33 -13.52 2.25
CA PRO A 124 6.67 -13.26 1.71
C PRO A 124 6.99 -11.75 1.78
N ALA A 125 8.26 -11.38 1.54
CA ALA A 125 8.62 -9.97 1.43
C ALA A 125 7.82 -9.26 0.33
N PHE A 126 7.67 -9.92 -0.81
CA PHE A 126 6.91 -9.45 -1.97
C PHE A 126 6.26 -10.60 -2.74
N ILE A 127 5.17 -10.27 -3.43
CA ILE A 127 4.75 -10.98 -4.64
C ILE A 127 4.86 -10.05 -5.83
N ASN A 128 5.16 -10.61 -7.00
CA ASN A 128 4.89 -9.95 -8.27
C ASN A 128 3.55 -10.45 -8.80
N LEU A 129 2.67 -9.51 -9.07
CA LEU A 129 1.33 -9.76 -9.57
C LEU A 129 0.91 -8.56 -10.43
N GLN A 130 0.45 -8.80 -11.64
CA GLN A 130 -0.03 -7.71 -12.50
C GLN A 130 -1.19 -6.98 -11.83
N GLN A 131 -1.22 -5.65 -11.92
CA GLN A 131 -2.21 -4.80 -11.24
C GLN A 131 -3.65 -5.20 -11.58
N TYR A 132 -3.93 -5.58 -12.82
CA TYR A 132 -5.27 -5.99 -13.22
C TYR A 132 -5.79 -7.23 -12.49
N TYR A 133 -4.90 -8.17 -12.08
CA TYR A 133 -5.29 -9.29 -11.20
C TYR A 133 -5.66 -8.79 -9.80
N ALA A 134 -4.85 -7.89 -9.24
CA ALA A 134 -5.13 -7.32 -7.93
C ALA A 134 -6.47 -6.57 -7.91
N GLU A 135 -6.71 -5.74 -8.93
CA GLU A 135 -7.98 -5.04 -9.11
C GLU A 135 -9.15 -6.00 -9.29
N ALA A 136 -8.96 -7.07 -10.09
CA ALA A 136 -10.00 -8.07 -10.32
C ALA A 136 -10.43 -8.77 -9.02
N TYR A 137 -9.47 -9.21 -8.21
CA TYR A 137 -9.77 -9.88 -6.94
C TYR A 137 -10.43 -8.94 -5.94
N LEU A 138 -9.99 -7.70 -5.87
CA LEU A 138 -10.64 -6.68 -5.05
C LEU A 138 -12.06 -6.35 -5.55
N ALA A 139 -12.26 -6.21 -6.86
CA ALA A 139 -13.58 -5.94 -7.43
C ALA A 139 -14.56 -7.10 -7.21
N LEU A 140 -14.08 -8.35 -7.35
CA LEU A 140 -14.88 -9.53 -7.01
C LEU A 140 -15.28 -9.54 -5.54
N ARG A 141 -14.32 -9.25 -4.65
CA ARG A 141 -14.59 -9.17 -3.21
C ARG A 141 -15.56 -8.04 -2.87
N ALA A 142 -15.42 -6.86 -3.48
CA ALA A 142 -16.36 -5.77 -3.29
C ALA A 142 -17.78 -6.13 -3.70
N ALA A 143 -17.93 -6.88 -4.82
CA ALA A 143 -19.24 -7.35 -5.29
C ALA A 143 -19.91 -8.39 -4.36
N GLU A 144 -19.13 -9.11 -3.52
CA GLU A 144 -19.67 -10.03 -2.51
C GLU A 144 -20.23 -9.31 -1.27
N LEU A 145 -19.89 -8.03 -1.08
CA LEU A 145 -20.27 -7.27 0.11
C LEU A 145 -21.50 -6.39 -0.15
N PRO A 146 -22.66 -6.70 0.48
CA PRO A 146 -23.93 -6.03 0.18
C PRO A 146 -23.96 -4.54 0.62
N LEU A 147 -22.98 -4.09 1.38
CA LEU A 147 -22.84 -2.70 1.81
C LEU A 147 -22.07 -1.83 0.82
N ILE A 148 -21.51 -2.40 -0.26
CA ILE A 148 -20.84 -1.67 -1.33
C ILE A 148 -21.77 -1.61 -2.55
N GLU A 149 -22.09 -0.41 -2.98
CA GLU A 149 -22.69 -0.15 -4.27
C GLU A 149 -21.62 0.43 -5.21
N THR A 150 -21.24 -0.32 -6.24
CA THR A 150 -20.26 0.14 -7.24
C THR A 150 -20.97 0.61 -8.49
N ARG A 151 -20.70 1.87 -8.90
CA ARG A 151 -21.25 2.46 -10.12
C ARG A 151 -20.13 2.78 -11.11
N TRP A 152 -20.09 2.02 -12.17
CA TRP A 152 -19.17 2.22 -13.30
C TRP A 152 -19.72 3.26 -14.29
N LYS A 153 -18.84 3.99 -14.99
CA LYS A 153 -19.20 5.12 -15.88
C LYS A 153 -19.97 6.22 -15.15
N ASN A 154 -19.61 6.46 -13.89
CA ASN A 154 -20.14 7.53 -13.07
C ASN A 154 -18.98 8.48 -12.71
N SER A 155 -18.90 9.61 -13.41
CA SER A 155 -17.82 10.58 -13.28
C SER A 155 -18.23 11.73 -12.37
N VAL A 156 -17.49 12.00 -11.30
CA VAL A 156 -17.68 13.21 -10.50
C VAL A 156 -17.20 14.41 -11.31
N VAL A 157 -18.11 15.35 -11.60
CA VAL A 157 -17.83 16.55 -12.40
C VAL A 157 -17.92 17.85 -11.59
N SER A 158 -18.52 17.82 -10.41
CA SER A 158 -18.54 18.94 -9.47
C SER A 158 -18.50 18.46 -8.03
N LEU A 159 -17.82 19.22 -7.17
CA LEU A 159 -17.72 19.00 -5.75
C LEU A 159 -17.85 20.32 -5.01
N GLN A 160 -18.77 20.37 -4.06
CA GLN A 160 -18.96 21.52 -3.16
C GLN A 160 -19.11 21.02 -1.73
N GLN A 161 -18.56 21.73 -0.77
CA GLN A 161 -18.69 21.43 0.65
C GLN A 161 -19.49 22.51 1.34
N ASP A 162 -20.35 22.13 2.26
CA ASP A 162 -20.99 23.07 3.18
C ASP A 162 -19.92 23.69 4.10
N GLU A 163 -20.25 24.84 4.72
CA GLU A 163 -19.38 25.45 5.72
C GLU A 163 -19.01 24.47 6.83
N PRO A 164 -17.81 24.59 7.42
CA PRO A 164 -17.34 23.69 8.46
C PRO A 164 -18.32 23.58 9.63
N GLY A 165 -18.77 22.37 9.93
CA GLY A 165 -19.68 22.08 11.04
C GLY A 165 -20.00 20.60 11.15
N ALA A 166 -20.58 20.16 12.28
CA ALA A 166 -20.88 18.75 12.54
C ALA A 166 -21.88 18.15 11.53
N GLU A 167 -22.82 18.95 11.02
CA GLU A 167 -23.86 18.54 10.07
C GLU A 167 -23.53 18.84 8.60
N GLY A 168 -22.32 19.37 8.31
CA GLY A 168 -21.91 19.70 6.95
C GLY A 168 -21.92 18.48 6.02
N LYS A 169 -22.20 18.71 4.75
CA LYS A 169 -22.25 17.70 3.69
C LYS A 169 -21.34 18.09 2.54
N VAL A 170 -20.97 17.09 1.76
CA VAL A 170 -20.35 17.27 0.44
C VAL A 170 -21.42 17.03 -0.61
N ARG A 171 -21.60 17.98 -1.53
CA ARG A 171 -22.49 17.84 -2.69
C ARG A 171 -21.63 17.46 -3.89
N LEU A 172 -22.05 16.43 -4.59
CA LEU A 172 -21.39 15.93 -5.79
C LEU A 172 -22.39 15.96 -6.95
N GLU A 173 -21.90 16.35 -8.12
CA GLU A 173 -22.60 16.13 -9.40
C GLU A 173 -21.90 15.03 -10.15
N ILE A 174 -22.67 14.04 -10.56
CA ILE A 174 -22.19 12.82 -11.21
C ILE A 174 -22.68 12.83 -12.64
N ASP A 175 -21.75 12.78 -13.61
CA ASP A 175 -22.06 12.61 -15.03
C ASP A 175 -22.08 11.13 -15.42
N THR A 176 -23.06 10.75 -16.25
CA THR A 176 -23.25 9.39 -16.73
C THR A 176 -23.66 9.35 -18.18
N PRO A 177 -23.63 8.20 -18.85
CA PRO A 177 -24.16 8.06 -20.22
C PRO A 177 -25.64 8.48 -20.41
N GLU A 178 -26.42 8.54 -19.33
CA GLU A 178 -27.84 8.92 -19.34
C GLU A 178 -28.10 10.31 -18.74
N GLY A 179 -27.07 11.09 -18.55
CA GLY A 179 -27.11 12.45 -18.03
C GLY A 179 -26.67 12.58 -16.57
N PRO A 180 -26.51 13.83 -16.12
CA PRO A 180 -26.02 14.11 -14.78
C PRO A 180 -27.10 13.95 -13.70
N TYR A 181 -26.64 13.69 -12.46
CA TYR A 181 -27.48 13.68 -11.27
C TYR A 181 -26.69 14.11 -10.02
N PRO A 182 -27.36 14.78 -9.06
CA PRO A 182 -26.72 15.21 -7.83
C PRO A 182 -26.87 14.18 -6.70
N ILE A 183 -25.84 14.08 -5.86
CA ILE A 183 -25.89 13.35 -4.58
C ILE A 183 -25.30 14.20 -3.46
N THR A 184 -25.50 13.77 -2.21
CA THR A 184 -24.79 14.31 -1.04
C THR A 184 -24.06 13.20 -0.29
N ALA A 185 -22.96 13.56 0.37
CA ALA A 185 -22.19 12.65 1.19
C ALA A 185 -21.85 13.26 2.55
N SER A 186 -21.74 12.43 3.60
CA SER A 186 -21.14 12.88 4.86
C SER A 186 -19.63 13.04 4.70
N HIS A 187 -18.98 12.12 4.01
CA HIS A 187 -17.55 12.18 3.67
C HIS A 187 -17.29 11.64 2.28
N VAL A 188 -16.25 12.16 1.64
CA VAL A 188 -15.74 11.70 0.34
C VAL A 188 -14.30 11.24 0.49
N ALA A 189 -13.98 10.07 -0.04
CA ALA A 189 -12.61 9.59 -0.18
C ALA A 189 -12.20 9.66 -1.65
N ALA A 190 -11.25 10.53 -1.97
CA ALA A 190 -10.70 10.70 -3.30
C ALA A 190 -9.56 9.68 -3.52
N CYS A 191 -9.84 8.64 -4.30
CA CYS A 191 -8.91 7.59 -4.74
C CYS A 191 -8.76 7.60 -6.28
N ASP A 192 -8.99 8.75 -6.90
CA ASP A 192 -9.13 9.00 -8.34
C ASP A 192 -7.80 9.17 -9.09
N GLY A 193 -6.71 8.73 -8.47
CA GLY A 193 -5.41 8.55 -9.10
C GLY A 193 -4.59 9.84 -9.27
N SER A 194 -3.47 9.72 -9.98
CA SER A 194 -2.45 10.79 -10.07
C SER A 194 -2.95 12.08 -10.74
N ARG A 195 -3.94 11.96 -11.64
CA ARG A 195 -4.57 13.10 -12.32
C ARG A 195 -5.89 13.51 -11.68
N SER A 196 -6.02 13.33 -10.38
CA SER A 196 -7.24 13.55 -9.58
C SER A 196 -8.05 14.78 -10.01
N PRO A 197 -9.26 14.60 -10.58
CA PRO A 197 -10.19 15.70 -10.81
C PRO A 197 -10.65 16.35 -9.51
N LEU A 198 -10.85 15.54 -8.44
CA LEU A 198 -11.29 16.06 -7.14
C LEU A 198 -10.27 17.01 -6.52
N ARG A 199 -8.96 16.69 -6.68
CA ARG A 199 -7.88 17.59 -6.24
C ARG A 199 -7.98 18.94 -6.96
N ALA A 200 -8.18 18.93 -8.27
CA ALA A 200 -8.34 20.14 -9.07
C ALA A 200 -9.60 20.92 -8.71
N MET A 201 -10.75 20.25 -8.47
CA MET A 201 -12.02 20.89 -8.07
C MET A 201 -11.90 21.62 -6.72
N LEU A 202 -11.02 21.14 -5.83
CA LEU A 202 -10.73 21.81 -4.55
C LEU A 202 -9.60 22.85 -4.65
N GLY A 203 -9.10 23.14 -5.86
CA GLY A 203 -7.99 24.09 -6.06
C GLY A 203 -6.69 23.65 -5.42
N GLN A 204 -6.50 22.34 -5.23
CA GLN A 204 -5.31 21.79 -4.60
C GLN A 204 -4.31 21.30 -5.64
N GLU A 205 -3.03 21.42 -5.29
CA GLU A 205 -1.92 21.00 -6.12
C GLU A 205 -1.00 20.04 -5.37
N SER A 206 -0.21 19.27 -6.13
CA SER A 206 0.88 18.48 -5.58
C SER A 206 2.20 19.21 -5.79
N THR A 207 3.04 19.19 -4.77
CA THR A 207 4.37 19.81 -4.79
C THR A 207 5.44 18.74 -4.63
N GLY A 208 6.60 18.94 -5.30
CA GLY A 208 7.70 18.00 -5.26
C GLY A 208 8.57 18.06 -6.51
N ARG A 209 9.23 16.95 -6.82
CA ARG A 209 10.18 16.86 -7.93
C ARG A 209 9.64 15.99 -9.07
N VAL A 210 9.64 16.53 -10.27
CA VAL A 210 9.40 15.79 -11.52
C VAL A 210 10.76 15.39 -12.10
N PHE A 211 10.91 14.11 -12.45
CA PHE A 211 12.13 13.58 -13.05
C PHE A 211 12.03 13.60 -14.58
N ARG A 212 13.15 13.93 -15.22
CA ARG A 212 13.27 13.86 -16.70
C ARG A 212 13.59 12.46 -17.20
N ASP A 213 13.96 11.59 -16.27
CA ASP A 213 14.35 10.23 -16.57
C ASP A 213 13.17 9.44 -17.13
N ARG A 214 13.43 8.69 -18.18
CA ARG A 214 12.47 7.85 -18.86
C ARG A 214 12.85 6.40 -18.69
N PHE A 215 11.85 5.57 -18.51
CA PHE A 215 12.00 4.12 -18.47
C PHE A 215 11.00 3.47 -19.43
N LEU A 216 11.52 2.63 -20.32
CA LEU A 216 10.73 1.71 -21.09
C LEU A 216 10.41 0.50 -20.21
N ILE A 217 9.15 0.26 -19.95
CA ILE A 217 8.67 -0.98 -19.37
C ILE A 217 8.22 -1.88 -20.53
N ALA A 218 8.76 -3.08 -20.59
CA ALA A 218 8.34 -4.12 -21.51
C ALA A 218 7.92 -5.36 -20.71
N ASP A 219 6.64 -5.73 -20.81
CA ASP A 219 6.13 -7.01 -20.34
C ASP A 219 6.16 -8.00 -21.51
N VAL A 220 7.00 -9.01 -21.39
CA VAL A 220 7.22 -10.01 -22.44
C VAL A 220 6.87 -11.39 -21.91
N ARG A 221 6.15 -12.17 -22.71
CA ARG A 221 5.86 -13.57 -22.43
C ARG A 221 6.98 -14.42 -23.01
N MET A 222 7.75 -15.09 -22.18
CA MET A 222 8.83 -15.98 -22.61
C MET A 222 8.94 -17.21 -21.71
N GLN A 223 9.26 -18.34 -22.35
CA GLN A 223 9.52 -19.61 -21.65
C GLN A 223 11.01 -19.68 -21.30
N VAL A 224 11.34 -19.34 -20.06
CA VAL A 224 12.72 -19.33 -19.59
C VAL A 224 12.80 -19.80 -18.14
N GLU A 225 13.79 -20.62 -17.85
CA GLU A 225 14.06 -21.09 -16.49
C GLU A 225 15.09 -20.18 -15.82
N LEU A 226 14.58 -19.09 -15.25
CA LEU A 226 15.34 -18.20 -14.38
C LEU A 226 14.75 -18.25 -12.96
N PRO A 227 15.55 -18.03 -11.91
CA PRO A 227 15.05 -18.00 -10.54
C PRO A 227 14.08 -16.83 -10.32
N THR A 228 13.17 -16.99 -9.35
CA THR A 228 12.21 -15.95 -8.95
C THR A 228 12.89 -14.89 -8.08
N GLU A 229 13.81 -14.15 -8.67
CA GLU A 229 14.61 -13.13 -8.03
C GLU A 229 14.40 -11.78 -8.74
N ARG A 230 14.66 -10.68 -8.04
CA ARG A 230 14.77 -9.37 -8.67
C ARG A 230 16.20 -9.13 -9.09
N TRP A 231 16.44 -8.92 -10.38
CA TRP A 231 17.76 -8.59 -10.89
C TRP A 231 17.84 -7.13 -11.27
N PHE A 232 18.91 -6.49 -10.86
CA PHE A 232 19.19 -5.09 -11.10
C PHE A 232 20.60 -4.92 -11.68
N TRP A 233 20.69 -4.39 -12.89
CA TRP A 233 21.96 -4.10 -13.55
C TRP A 233 22.22 -2.60 -13.59
N PHE A 234 23.44 -2.22 -13.28
CA PHE A 234 24.02 -0.91 -13.54
C PHE A 234 25.04 -1.03 -14.67
N ASP A 235 24.89 -0.23 -15.73
CA ASP A 235 25.79 -0.20 -16.89
C ASP A 235 26.12 -1.56 -17.51
N PRO A 236 25.12 -2.43 -17.77
CA PRO A 236 25.41 -3.72 -18.38
C PRO A 236 25.93 -3.56 -19.82
N PRO A 237 26.74 -4.51 -20.36
CA PRO A 237 27.24 -4.46 -21.73
C PRO A 237 26.13 -4.36 -22.78
N PHE A 238 24.98 -4.99 -22.53
CA PHE A 238 23.82 -4.96 -23.43
C PHE A 238 23.00 -3.67 -23.38
N HIS A 239 23.27 -2.77 -22.39
CA HIS A 239 22.56 -1.49 -22.24
C HIS A 239 23.44 -0.45 -21.55
N ARG A 240 24.49 -0.01 -22.25
CA ARG A 240 25.57 0.85 -21.71
C ARG A 240 25.09 2.19 -21.18
N ASN A 241 25.70 2.64 -20.09
CA ASN A 241 25.43 3.90 -19.36
C ASN A 241 24.02 4.00 -18.76
N GLN A 242 23.25 2.92 -18.76
CA GLN A 242 21.88 2.86 -18.33
C GLN A 242 21.70 1.73 -17.31
N SER A 243 20.57 1.72 -16.64
CA SER A 243 20.20 0.65 -15.71
C SER A 243 19.07 -0.22 -16.29
N VAL A 244 19.05 -1.49 -15.90
CA VAL A 244 18.01 -2.43 -16.31
C VAL A 244 17.53 -3.23 -15.10
N LEU A 245 16.22 -3.48 -15.02
CA LEU A 245 15.62 -4.35 -14.02
C LEU A 245 14.90 -5.51 -14.70
N LEU A 246 14.89 -6.66 -14.04
CA LEU A 246 14.14 -7.84 -14.46
C LEU A 246 13.30 -8.37 -13.30
N HIS A 247 12.03 -8.67 -13.61
CA HIS A 247 11.06 -9.23 -12.68
C HIS A 247 10.25 -10.35 -13.33
N ARG A 248 10.14 -11.49 -12.67
CA ARG A 248 9.19 -12.54 -13.06
C ARG A 248 7.79 -12.19 -12.54
N GLN A 249 6.78 -12.40 -13.37
CA GLN A 249 5.36 -12.27 -13.06
C GLN A 249 4.64 -13.60 -13.33
N PRO A 250 3.37 -13.76 -12.92
CA PRO A 250 2.53 -14.89 -13.34
C PRO A 250 2.44 -15.05 -14.87
N ASP A 251 2.01 -16.22 -15.31
CA ASP A 251 1.70 -16.53 -16.71
C ASP A 251 2.90 -16.46 -17.66
N ASN A 252 4.12 -16.76 -17.14
CA ASN A 252 5.39 -16.66 -17.87
C ASN A 252 5.68 -15.25 -18.42
N VAL A 253 5.09 -14.24 -17.82
CA VAL A 253 5.37 -12.84 -18.15
C VAL A 253 6.59 -12.37 -17.37
N TRP A 254 7.47 -11.66 -18.05
CA TRP A 254 8.65 -11.04 -17.49
C TRP A 254 8.62 -9.55 -17.76
N ARG A 255 8.72 -8.76 -16.70
CA ARG A 255 8.87 -7.32 -16.81
C ARG A 255 10.33 -6.96 -16.89
N ILE A 256 10.67 -6.16 -17.89
CA ILE A 256 11.99 -5.59 -18.07
C ILE A 256 11.83 -4.06 -18.09
N ASP A 257 12.51 -3.38 -17.18
CA ASP A 257 12.52 -1.92 -17.13
C ASP A 257 13.88 -1.44 -17.65
N PHE A 258 13.89 -0.84 -18.85
CA PHE A 258 15.09 -0.26 -19.45
C PHE A 258 15.13 1.25 -19.18
N GLN A 259 16.15 1.73 -18.49
CA GLN A 259 16.40 3.17 -18.44
C GLN A 259 16.68 3.70 -19.85
N LEU A 260 16.13 4.85 -20.17
CA LEU A 260 16.32 5.53 -21.45
C LEU A 260 17.04 6.87 -21.27
N GLY A 261 17.63 7.38 -22.35
CA GLY A 261 18.12 8.76 -22.41
C GLY A 261 17.00 9.79 -22.31
N TRP A 262 17.33 11.01 -21.92
CA TRP A 262 16.35 12.09 -21.76
C TRP A 262 15.67 12.51 -23.07
N ASP A 263 16.34 12.31 -24.20
CA ASP A 263 15.87 12.68 -25.53
C ASP A 263 15.15 11.53 -26.27
N ALA A 264 14.99 10.37 -25.60
CA ALA A 264 14.32 9.22 -26.18
C ALA A 264 12.85 9.54 -26.49
N ASP A 265 12.40 9.24 -27.70
CA ASP A 265 10.99 9.40 -28.09
C ASP A 265 10.14 8.26 -27.51
N PRO A 266 9.17 8.54 -26.63
CA PRO A 266 8.34 7.50 -26.03
C PRO A 266 7.59 6.63 -27.02
N GLU A 267 7.15 7.18 -28.15
CA GLU A 267 6.38 6.42 -29.15
C GLU A 267 7.29 5.50 -29.97
N GLU A 268 8.51 5.96 -30.28
CA GLU A 268 9.50 5.14 -30.98
C GLU A 268 10.03 4.01 -30.09
N GLU A 269 10.30 4.29 -28.82
CA GLU A 269 10.91 3.32 -27.91
C GLU A 269 9.99 2.15 -27.53
N LYS A 270 8.66 2.32 -27.66
CA LYS A 270 7.66 1.26 -27.44
C LYS A 270 7.52 0.28 -28.60
N LYS A 271 8.11 0.59 -29.77
CA LYS A 271 7.96 -0.27 -30.95
C LYS A 271 8.69 -1.61 -30.77
N PRO A 272 8.10 -2.72 -31.24
CA PRO A 272 8.73 -4.04 -31.16
C PRO A 272 10.17 -4.06 -31.69
N GLU A 273 10.44 -3.33 -32.79
CA GLU A 273 11.74 -3.24 -33.44
C GLU A 273 12.82 -2.60 -32.53
N ARG A 274 12.41 -1.83 -31.53
CA ARG A 274 13.29 -1.23 -30.52
C ARG A 274 13.45 -2.12 -29.28
N ILE A 275 12.41 -2.88 -28.96
CA ILE A 275 12.38 -3.75 -27.76
C ILE A 275 13.13 -5.06 -28.05
N GLN A 276 12.87 -5.70 -29.21
CA GLN A 276 13.42 -7.00 -29.57
C GLN A 276 14.96 -7.08 -29.41
N PRO A 277 15.77 -6.16 -29.99
CA PRO A 277 17.21 -6.24 -29.87
C PRO A 277 17.72 -6.11 -28.43
N ARG A 278 17.02 -5.33 -27.58
CA ARG A 278 17.40 -5.15 -26.17
C ARG A 278 17.16 -6.42 -25.37
N VAL A 279 16.00 -7.05 -25.56
CA VAL A 279 15.65 -8.30 -24.88
C VAL A 279 16.57 -9.43 -25.35
N ASP A 280 16.83 -9.55 -26.65
CA ASP A 280 17.75 -10.56 -27.21
C ASP A 280 19.17 -10.40 -26.63
N ALA A 281 19.71 -9.18 -26.61
CA ALA A 281 21.03 -8.90 -26.06
C ALA A 281 21.11 -9.21 -24.56
N MET A 282 20.06 -8.89 -23.81
CA MET A 282 19.95 -9.20 -22.39
C MET A 282 19.91 -10.73 -22.16
N MET A 283 19.09 -11.47 -22.91
CA MET A 283 19.00 -12.94 -22.79
C MET A 283 20.31 -13.62 -23.24
N GLN A 284 20.95 -13.12 -24.31
CA GLN A 284 22.27 -13.59 -24.74
C GLN A 284 23.31 -13.46 -23.62
N GLN A 285 23.30 -12.34 -22.86
CA GLN A 285 24.22 -12.19 -21.74
C GLN A 285 23.82 -13.07 -20.55
N ALA A 286 22.52 -13.16 -20.22
CA ALA A 286 22.06 -13.91 -19.05
C ALA A 286 22.14 -15.44 -19.23
N LEU A 287 21.92 -15.95 -20.44
CA LEU A 287 21.76 -17.38 -20.75
C LEU A 287 22.71 -17.91 -21.80
N GLY A 288 23.44 -17.05 -22.51
CA GLY A 288 24.29 -17.43 -23.64
C GLY A 288 23.55 -17.64 -24.97
N HIS A 289 22.25 -17.36 -25.02
CA HIS A 289 21.44 -17.46 -26.24
C HIS A 289 20.21 -16.53 -26.15
N ALA A 290 19.66 -16.12 -27.28
CA ALA A 290 18.39 -15.42 -27.37
C ALA A 290 17.22 -16.35 -27.04
N VAL A 291 16.16 -15.81 -26.46
CA VAL A 291 14.93 -16.54 -26.12
C VAL A 291 13.77 -15.95 -26.91
N PRO A 292 13.00 -16.77 -27.65
CA PRO A 292 11.78 -16.28 -28.30
C PRO A 292 10.79 -15.73 -27.26
N PHE A 293 10.19 -14.57 -27.57
CA PHE A 293 9.18 -13.97 -26.71
C PHE A 293 8.07 -13.30 -27.51
N GLU A 294 6.96 -13.07 -26.84
CA GLU A 294 5.84 -12.29 -27.32
C GLU A 294 5.72 -11.00 -26.47
N LEU A 295 5.65 -9.84 -27.12
CA LEU A 295 5.43 -8.57 -26.41
C LEU A 295 3.97 -8.46 -26.00
N GLU A 296 3.68 -8.49 -24.70
CA GLU A 296 2.32 -8.31 -24.19
C GLU A 296 1.95 -6.84 -24.02
N TRP A 297 2.91 -6.06 -23.52
CA TRP A 297 2.66 -4.66 -23.21
C TRP A 297 3.96 -3.87 -23.14
N ALA A 298 3.90 -2.63 -23.60
CA ALA A 298 5.01 -1.70 -23.46
C ALA A 298 4.51 -0.29 -23.13
N SER A 299 5.27 0.41 -22.29
CA SER A 299 5.01 1.80 -21.95
C SER A 299 6.32 2.51 -21.67
N VAL A 300 6.40 3.79 -22.03
CA VAL A 300 7.47 4.67 -21.57
C VAL A 300 6.86 5.70 -20.66
N TYR A 301 7.38 5.80 -19.44
CA TYR A 301 6.85 6.75 -18.49
C TYR A 301 7.95 7.57 -17.81
N THR A 302 7.54 8.76 -17.41
CA THR A 302 8.23 9.64 -16.50
C THR A 302 7.51 9.60 -15.16
N PHE A 303 8.17 9.96 -14.09
CA PHE A 303 7.61 9.91 -12.76
C PHE A 303 7.91 11.18 -11.97
N ALA A 304 7.10 11.39 -10.93
CA ALA A 304 7.27 12.49 -9.99
C ALA A 304 7.26 11.94 -8.56
N CYS A 305 8.10 12.51 -7.72
CA CYS A 305 8.04 12.32 -6.28
C CYS A 305 7.43 13.60 -5.68
N GLN A 306 6.14 13.56 -5.40
CA GLN A 306 5.36 14.74 -4.99
C GLN A 306 4.17 14.35 -4.12
N ARG A 307 3.67 15.27 -3.33
CA ARG A 307 2.42 15.12 -2.58
C ARG A 307 1.65 16.42 -2.46
N MET A 308 0.37 16.29 -2.12
CA MET A 308 -0.45 17.42 -1.66
C MET A 308 0.10 17.95 -0.34
N GLN A 309 -0.16 19.24 -0.06
CA GLN A 309 0.20 19.85 1.22
C GLN A 309 -0.55 19.18 2.37
N SER A 310 -1.85 18.95 2.22
CA SER A 310 -2.66 18.17 3.15
C SER A 310 -3.49 17.10 2.45
N PHE A 311 -3.67 15.95 3.11
CA PHE A 311 -4.47 14.82 2.60
C PHE A 311 -5.94 14.92 3.03
N LYS A 312 -6.30 15.94 3.82
CA LYS A 312 -7.67 16.19 4.23
C LYS A 312 -8.06 17.65 4.00
N HIS A 313 -9.17 17.85 3.30
CA HIS A 313 -9.77 19.16 3.03
C HIS A 313 -11.24 19.12 3.40
N GLY A 314 -11.58 19.66 4.57
CA GLY A 314 -12.95 19.57 5.11
C GLY A 314 -13.38 18.12 5.31
N ARG A 315 -14.36 17.66 4.52
CA ARG A 315 -14.91 16.30 4.55
C ARG A 315 -14.39 15.41 3.42
N VAL A 316 -13.43 15.88 2.66
CA VAL A 316 -12.77 15.15 1.58
C VAL A 316 -11.39 14.70 2.05
N CYS A 317 -11.13 13.37 2.01
CA CYS A 317 -9.84 12.77 2.28
C CYS A 317 -9.25 12.19 0.99
N PHE A 318 -7.97 12.43 0.73
CA PHE A 318 -7.25 11.92 -0.43
C PHE A 318 -6.38 10.74 -0.05
N ALA A 319 -6.34 9.68 -0.88
CA ALA A 319 -5.57 8.47 -0.64
C ALA A 319 -4.91 7.94 -1.91
N GLY A 320 -3.73 7.36 -1.79
CA GLY A 320 -2.94 6.84 -2.92
C GLY A 320 -2.46 7.94 -3.85
N ASP A 321 -2.44 7.65 -5.15
CA ASP A 321 -1.89 8.56 -6.15
C ASP A 321 -2.64 9.91 -6.27
N SER A 322 -3.87 10.00 -5.76
CA SER A 322 -4.58 11.28 -5.65
C SER A 322 -3.93 12.22 -4.63
N ALA A 323 -3.31 11.67 -3.59
CA ALA A 323 -2.65 12.41 -2.52
C ALA A 323 -1.13 12.56 -2.74
N HIS A 324 -0.45 11.50 -3.18
CA HIS A 324 1.01 11.46 -3.33
C HIS A 324 1.46 10.53 -4.46
N GLY A 325 2.54 10.89 -5.12
CA GLY A 325 3.21 10.09 -6.13
C GLY A 325 4.68 9.86 -5.76
N VAL A 326 5.19 8.71 -6.13
CA VAL A 326 6.60 8.33 -5.94
C VAL A 326 7.15 7.67 -7.20
N SER A 327 8.48 7.61 -7.32
CA SER A 327 9.12 6.84 -8.38
C SER A 327 8.87 5.34 -8.18
N PRO A 328 8.94 4.52 -9.24
CA PRO A 328 8.71 3.07 -9.15
C PRO A 328 9.80 2.35 -8.37
N PHE A 329 10.98 3.00 -8.20
CA PHE A 329 12.12 2.40 -7.51
C PHE A 329 11.88 2.28 -6.02
N GLY A 330 11.66 1.08 -5.56
CA GLY A 330 11.33 0.77 -4.18
C GLY A 330 9.92 0.22 -3.98
N ALA A 331 9.12 0.10 -5.06
CA ALA A 331 7.77 -0.48 -5.04
C ALA A 331 6.86 0.17 -3.97
N ARG A 332 6.85 1.51 -3.86
CA ARG A 332 6.21 2.23 -2.75
C ARG A 332 4.80 2.72 -3.05
N GLY A 333 4.48 3.13 -4.29
CA GLY A 333 3.25 3.84 -4.63
C GLY A 333 1.98 3.08 -4.22
N ALA A 334 1.66 1.99 -4.91
CA ALA A 334 0.47 1.20 -4.61
C ALA A 334 0.47 0.66 -3.17
N ASN A 335 1.63 0.24 -2.66
CA ASN A 335 1.77 -0.26 -1.30
C ASN A 335 1.48 0.82 -0.24
N SER A 336 1.90 2.06 -0.45
CA SER A 336 1.56 3.18 0.44
C SER A 336 0.08 3.54 0.35
N GLY A 337 -0.49 3.54 -0.86
CA GLY A 337 -1.91 3.83 -1.07
C GLY A 337 -2.84 2.83 -0.36
N VAL A 338 -2.50 1.54 -0.35
CA VAL A 338 -3.27 0.54 0.41
C VAL A 338 -3.15 0.78 1.93
N GLN A 339 -2.00 1.22 2.41
CA GLN A 339 -1.84 1.64 3.81
C GLN A 339 -2.60 2.93 4.14
N ASP A 340 -2.75 3.86 3.17
CA ASP A 340 -3.61 5.03 3.35
C ASP A 340 -5.06 4.60 3.54
N ALA A 341 -5.55 3.67 2.70
CA ALA A 341 -6.90 3.13 2.80
C ALA A 341 -7.16 2.47 4.16
N GLU A 342 -6.23 1.64 4.65
CA GLU A 342 -6.32 1.01 5.96
C GLU A 342 -6.37 2.04 7.10
N ASN A 343 -5.49 3.05 7.06
CA ASN A 343 -5.41 4.08 8.08
C ASN A 343 -6.68 4.97 8.10
N LEU A 344 -7.26 5.26 6.94
CA LEU A 344 -8.48 6.05 6.81
C LEU A 344 -9.72 5.27 7.26
N ALA A 345 -9.83 3.99 6.88
CA ALA A 345 -11.05 3.21 7.06
C ALA A 345 -11.54 3.16 8.51
N TRP A 346 -10.66 2.81 9.46
CA TRP A 346 -11.08 2.69 10.86
C TRP A 346 -11.39 4.05 11.52
N LYS A 347 -10.67 5.09 11.12
CA LYS A 347 -10.89 6.45 11.63
C LYS A 347 -12.23 6.99 11.14
N LEU A 348 -12.49 6.81 9.85
CA LEU A 348 -13.74 7.23 9.23
C LEU A 348 -14.93 6.46 9.79
N ASP A 349 -14.80 5.14 10.00
CA ASP A 349 -15.83 4.32 10.64
C ASP A 349 -16.19 4.82 12.03
N LEU A 350 -15.19 5.08 12.88
CA LEU A 350 -15.44 5.57 14.25
C LEU A 350 -16.10 6.96 14.27
N VAL A 351 -15.69 7.83 13.36
CA VAL A 351 -16.30 9.18 13.22
C VAL A 351 -17.74 9.08 12.74
N LEU A 352 -18.04 8.24 11.74
CA LEU A 352 -19.39 8.05 11.22
C LEU A 352 -20.35 7.45 12.24
N ARG A 353 -19.85 6.60 13.12
CA ARG A 353 -20.64 6.03 14.24
C ARG A 353 -20.76 6.98 15.45
N GLY A 354 -20.11 8.14 15.42
CA GLY A 354 -20.04 9.03 16.58
C GLY A 354 -19.22 8.48 17.75
N ALA A 355 -18.42 7.46 17.54
CA ALA A 355 -17.55 6.83 18.55
C ALA A 355 -16.21 7.58 18.72
N ALA A 356 -15.89 8.48 17.81
CA ALA A 356 -14.74 9.38 17.91
C ALA A 356 -15.06 10.76 17.31
N PRO A 357 -14.39 11.83 17.74
CA PRO A 357 -14.59 13.18 17.20
C PRO A 357 -14.02 13.31 15.78
N LEU A 358 -14.50 14.30 15.02
CA LEU A 358 -13.96 14.64 13.68
C LEU A 358 -12.44 14.87 13.70
N ALA A 359 -11.89 15.33 14.84
CA ALA A 359 -10.45 15.51 15.02
C ALA A 359 -9.62 14.24 14.79
N LEU A 360 -10.23 13.05 14.92
CA LEU A 360 -9.55 11.80 14.59
C LEU A 360 -9.13 11.75 13.11
N LEU A 361 -9.88 12.34 12.20
CA LEU A 361 -9.53 12.41 10.78
C LEU A 361 -8.36 13.35 10.47
N GLU A 362 -8.05 14.32 11.34
CA GLU A 362 -6.83 15.14 11.20
C GLU A 362 -5.57 14.28 11.39
N THR A 363 -5.68 13.23 12.21
CA THR A 363 -4.57 12.29 12.40
C THR A 363 -4.34 11.39 11.19
N TYR A 364 -5.35 11.17 10.34
CA TYR A 364 -5.16 10.53 9.05
C TYR A 364 -4.19 11.35 8.19
N ALA A 365 -4.49 12.64 8.02
CA ALA A 365 -3.65 13.54 7.25
C ALA A 365 -2.22 13.54 7.79
N SER A 366 -2.04 13.86 9.08
CA SER A 366 -0.69 13.98 9.67
C SER A 366 0.12 12.69 9.61
N GLU A 367 -0.48 11.52 9.85
CA GLU A 367 0.21 10.23 9.79
C GLU A 367 0.59 9.85 8.35
N ARG A 368 -0.32 10.05 7.38
CA ARG A 368 -0.07 9.63 6.00
C ARG A 368 0.80 10.62 5.24
N GLU A 369 0.73 11.91 5.56
CA GLU A 369 1.68 12.93 5.08
C GLU A 369 3.11 12.63 5.54
N PHE A 370 3.29 12.29 6.83
CA PHE A 370 4.57 11.86 7.37
C PHE A 370 5.12 10.62 6.64
N ALA A 371 4.27 9.61 6.41
CA ALA A 371 4.64 8.40 5.67
C ALA A 371 4.97 8.72 4.20
N ALA A 372 4.23 9.62 3.56
CA ALA A 372 4.49 10.06 2.19
C ALA A 372 5.84 10.79 2.09
N ASP A 373 6.19 11.66 3.04
CA ASP A 373 7.48 12.35 3.07
C ASP A 373 8.65 11.36 3.18
N GLU A 374 8.53 10.34 4.05
CA GLU A 374 9.55 9.27 4.12
C GLU A 374 9.66 8.50 2.79
N ASN A 375 8.53 8.15 2.18
CA ASN A 375 8.50 7.44 0.91
C ASN A 375 9.07 8.27 -0.23
N ILE A 376 8.75 9.56 -0.31
CA ILE A 376 9.28 10.51 -1.29
C ILE A 376 10.79 10.65 -1.13
N LEU A 377 11.28 10.83 0.09
CA LEU A 377 12.71 10.94 0.37
C LEU A 377 13.48 9.69 -0.09
N ASN A 378 13.00 8.50 0.27
CA ASN A 378 13.63 7.24 -0.10
C ASN A 378 13.55 6.98 -1.62
N SER A 379 12.41 7.28 -2.25
CA SER A 379 12.23 7.13 -3.70
C SER A 379 13.12 8.11 -4.49
N THR A 380 13.23 9.36 -4.04
CA THR A 380 14.10 10.36 -4.66
C THR A 380 15.55 9.94 -4.60
N ARG A 381 16.04 9.49 -3.42
CA ARG A 381 17.41 8.98 -3.24
C ARG A 381 17.71 7.78 -4.13
N ALA A 382 16.79 6.82 -4.18
CA ALA A 382 16.93 5.65 -5.05
C ALA A 382 17.01 6.07 -6.53
N THR A 383 16.16 6.99 -6.96
CA THR A 383 16.15 7.50 -8.32
C THR A 383 17.45 8.23 -8.67
N ASP A 384 17.92 9.14 -7.81
CA ASP A 384 19.16 9.88 -8.05
C ASP A 384 20.40 8.95 -8.10
N PHE A 385 20.39 7.86 -7.33
CA PHE A 385 21.44 6.84 -7.40
C PHE A 385 21.37 6.05 -8.71
N ILE A 386 20.18 5.61 -9.12
CA ILE A 386 19.96 4.81 -10.33
C ILE A 386 20.25 5.64 -11.58
N THR A 387 19.88 6.92 -11.58
CA THR A 387 19.97 7.83 -12.72
C THR A 387 20.82 9.05 -12.39
N PRO A 388 22.16 8.91 -12.29
CA PRO A 388 23.05 10.02 -11.94
C PRO A 388 22.97 11.16 -12.97
N LYS A 389 22.86 12.40 -12.50
CA LYS A 389 22.58 13.59 -13.31
C LYS A 389 23.84 14.34 -13.76
N SER A 390 25.01 13.98 -13.26
CA SER A 390 26.30 14.59 -13.57
C SER A 390 27.43 13.56 -13.55
N GLU A 391 28.58 13.92 -14.10
CA GLU A 391 29.78 13.07 -14.04
C GLU A 391 30.20 12.77 -12.59
N ILE A 392 30.10 13.76 -11.70
CA ILE A 392 30.41 13.58 -10.28
C ILE A 392 29.45 12.58 -9.62
N SER A 393 28.14 12.69 -9.88
CA SER A 393 27.16 11.74 -9.33
C SER A 393 27.33 10.33 -9.91
N ARG A 394 27.76 10.22 -11.16
CA ARG A 394 28.11 8.93 -11.78
C ARG A 394 29.35 8.33 -11.13
N LEU A 395 30.41 9.12 -10.97
CA LEU A 395 31.64 8.68 -10.28
C LEU A 395 31.33 8.20 -8.86
N PHE A 396 30.49 8.94 -8.12
CA PHE A 396 30.07 8.54 -6.78
C PHE A 396 29.30 7.22 -6.80
N ARG A 397 28.35 7.04 -7.72
CA ARG A 397 27.60 5.80 -7.88
C ARG A 397 28.54 4.62 -8.17
N ASP A 398 29.41 4.77 -9.15
CA ASP A 398 30.27 3.70 -9.61
C ASP A 398 31.29 3.29 -8.53
N ALA A 399 31.90 4.27 -7.84
CA ALA A 399 32.76 4.01 -6.68
C ALA A 399 32.00 3.32 -5.52
N THR A 400 30.74 3.71 -5.30
CA THR A 400 29.89 3.05 -4.28
C THR A 400 29.59 1.60 -4.68
N LEU A 401 29.31 1.32 -5.95
CA LEU A 401 29.09 -0.03 -6.47
C LEU A 401 30.34 -0.90 -6.31
N ASP A 402 31.52 -0.38 -6.64
CA ASP A 402 32.79 -1.11 -6.44
C ASP A 402 33.02 -1.45 -4.96
N LEU A 403 32.80 -0.49 -4.05
CA LEU A 403 32.89 -0.72 -2.61
C LEU A 403 31.85 -1.74 -2.11
N ALA A 404 30.63 -1.74 -2.67
CA ALA A 404 29.54 -2.62 -2.27
C ALA A 404 29.86 -4.11 -2.50
N ARG A 405 30.80 -4.43 -3.41
CA ARG A 405 31.29 -5.80 -3.63
C ARG A 405 31.78 -6.42 -2.31
N ASN A 406 32.57 -5.69 -1.55
CA ASN A 406 33.27 -6.21 -0.38
C ASN A 406 32.81 -5.59 0.95
N HIS A 407 32.06 -4.49 0.94
CA HIS A 407 31.71 -3.73 2.14
C HIS A 407 30.20 -3.60 2.37
N PRO A 408 29.64 -4.20 3.43
CA PRO A 408 28.20 -4.12 3.74
C PRO A 408 27.67 -2.69 3.94
N PHE A 409 28.50 -1.75 4.43
CA PHE A 409 28.05 -0.37 4.58
C PHE A 409 27.72 0.29 3.23
N ALA A 410 28.51 0.00 2.18
CA ALA A 410 28.29 0.55 0.85
C ALA A 410 27.03 -0.01 0.19
N ARG A 411 26.67 -1.26 0.48
CA ARG A 411 25.40 -1.87 0.01
C ARG A 411 24.17 -1.10 0.49
N ARG A 412 24.23 -0.49 1.68
CA ARG A 412 23.15 0.37 2.19
C ARG A 412 22.99 1.68 1.39
N LEU A 413 24.04 2.14 0.71
CA LEU A 413 23.99 3.32 -0.16
C LEU A 413 23.40 2.98 -1.53
N VAL A 414 23.69 1.78 -2.05
CA VAL A 414 23.15 1.29 -3.35
C VAL A 414 21.66 1.09 -3.27
N ASN A 415 21.22 0.39 -2.23
CA ASN A 415 19.83 0.17 -1.94
C ASN A 415 19.63 0.35 -0.44
N SER A 416 18.80 1.28 -0.04
CA SER A 416 18.51 1.52 1.37
C SER A 416 18.02 0.26 2.11
N GLY A 417 17.88 -0.88 1.40
CA GLY A 417 17.41 -2.16 1.93
C GLY A 417 15.93 -2.13 2.32
N ARG A 418 15.24 -1.03 2.03
CA ARG A 418 13.89 -0.77 2.47
C ARG A 418 12.93 -0.64 1.28
N LEU A 419 12.87 -1.69 0.46
CA LEU A 419 11.82 -1.75 -0.54
C LEU A 419 10.47 -1.86 0.19
N SER A 420 9.65 -0.83 0.06
CA SER A 420 8.29 -0.75 0.61
C SER A 420 8.08 -1.27 2.04
N VAL A 421 9.05 -1.02 2.93
CA VAL A 421 8.85 -1.25 4.36
C VAL A 421 7.87 -0.18 4.87
N PRO A 422 6.83 -0.56 5.64
CA PRO A 422 5.88 0.40 6.17
C PRO A 422 6.56 1.37 7.14
N THR A 423 6.11 2.62 7.10
CA THR A 423 6.64 3.69 7.97
C THR A 423 6.20 3.46 9.41
N THR A 424 7.11 3.62 10.37
CA THR A 424 6.77 3.72 11.78
C THR A 424 6.29 5.14 12.09
N LEU A 425 5.07 5.29 12.57
CA LEU A 425 4.41 6.58 12.82
C LEU A 425 4.84 7.20 14.16
N HIS A 426 6.15 7.42 14.33
CA HIS A 426 6.73 7.87 15.60
C HIS A 426 6.12 9.17 16.16
N GLY A 427 5.76 10.11 15.28
CA GLY A 427 5.20 11.41 15.67
C GLY A 427 3.69 11.46 15.83
N SER A 428 3.00 10.32 15.72
CA SER A 428 1.53 10.32 15.83
C SER A 428 1.07 10.74 17.21
N SER A 429 0.11 11.68 17.24
CA SER A 429 -0.55 12.12 18.48
C SER A 429 -1.39 11.01 19.13
N LEU A 430 -1.66 9.93 18.40
CA LEU A 430 -2.41 8.77 18.90
C LEU A 430 -1.54 7.80 19.70
N ASN A 431 -0.22 7.97 19.66
CA ASN A 431 0.71 7.13 20.40
C ASN A 431 0.87 7.55 21.85
N THR A 432 0.98 6.59 22.74
CA THR A 432 1.40 6.82 24.12
C THR A 432 2.90 6.55 24.22
N ALA A 433 3.63 7.52 24.77
CA ALA A 433 5.08 7.40 24.93
C ALA A 433 5.45 6.24 25.89
N ASP A 434 6.53 5.55 25.56
CA ASP A 434 7.09 4.51 26.44
C ASP A 434 7.55 5.12 27.77
N ARG A 435 7.20 4.44 28.86
CA ARG A 435 7.77 4.71 30.19
C ARG A 435 8.68 3.56 30.67
N ASP A 436 8.50 2.38 30.09
CA ASP A 436 9.29 1.20 30.39
C ASP A 436 10.39 0.98 29.35
N THR A 437 11.43 0.26 29.72
CA THR A 437 12.49 -0.10 28.78
C THR A 437 12.12 -1.34 27.98
N PHE A 438 12.19 -1.21 26.66
CA PHE A 438 12.00 -2.29 25.70
C PHE A 438 13.18 -2.34 24.72
N GLN A 439 13.52 -3.56 24.32
CA GLN A 439 14.40 -3.83 23.19
C GLN A 439 13.55 -4.08 21.95
N GLY A 440 14.10 -3.89 20.75
CA GLY A 440 13.40 -4.23 19.51
C GLY A 440 12.52 -3.12 18.93
N GLN A 441 11.76 -3.47 17.88
CA GLN A 441 11.14 -2.50 16.96
C GLN A 441 9.63 -2.33 17.12
N MET A 442 8.97 -3.10 17.99
CA MET A 442 7.52 -2.97 18.22
C MET A 442 7.20 -1.74 19.10
N VAL A 443 7.68 -0.57 18.66
CA VAL A 443 7.47 0.72 19.34
C VAL A 443 6.09 1.30 19.04
N PRO A 444 5.57 2.22 19.88
CA PRO A 444 4.37 2.98 19.52
C PRO A 444 4.50 3.66 18.15
N GLY A 445 3.52 3.43 17.28
CA GLY A 445 3.51 3.85 15.87
C GLY A 445 4.02 2.80 14.89
N SER A 446 4.62 1.69 15.33
CA SER A 446 5.03 0.63 14.41
C SER A 446 3.84 -0.25 13.99
N PRO A 447 3.80 -0.71 12.73
CA PRO A 447 2.91 -1.80 12.36
C PRO A 447 3.31 -3.08 13.10
N VAL A 448 2.33 -3.85 13.49
CA VAL A 448 2.52 -5.11 14.21
C VAL A 448 3.22 -6.14 13.31
N ALA A 449 4.31 -6.71 13.78
CA ALA A 449 4.96 -7.82 13.11
C ALA A 449 4.14 -9.10 13.33
N ASP A 450 3.80 -9.78 12.22
CA ASP A 450 3.17 -11.10 12.29
C ASP A 450 4.12 -12.15 12.88
N GLY A 451 3.56 -13.24 13.38
CA GLY A 451 4.31 -14.37 13.89
C GLY A 451 3.42 -15.58 14.16
N PRO A 452 4.00 -16.79 14.20
CA PRO A 452 3.28 -17.97 14.62
C PRO A 452 2.94 -17.86 16.10
N VAL A 453 1.70 -18.11 16.43
CA VAL A 453 1.16 -18.15 17.81
C VAL A 453 0.27 -19.37 17.98
N GLU A 454 -0.06 -19.68 19.23
CA GLU A 454 -1.05 -20.69 19.57
C GLU A 454 -2.20 -20.00 20.31
N VAL A 455 -3.42 -20.22 19.84
CA VAL A 455 -4.66 -19.72 20.48
C VAL A 455 -5.60 -20.90 20.65
N ASP A 456 -6.09 -21.12 21.85
CA ASP A 456 -6.95 -22.25 22.22
C ASP A 456 -6.37 -23.62 21.80
N GLY A 457 -5.04 -23.78 21.91
CA GLY A 457 -4.32 -25.01 21.55
C GLY A 457 -4.18 -25.23 20.05
N GLN A 458 -4.50 -24.24 19.21
CA GLN A 458 -4.39 -24.34 17.76
C GLN A 458 -3.30 -23.38 17.23
N PRO A 459 -2.38 -23.88 16.38
CA PRO A 459 -1.38 -23.03 15.74
C PRO A 459 -2.03 -22.09 14.73
N CYS A 460 -1.68 -20.82 14.79
CA CYS A 460 -2.22 -19.80 13.91
C CYS A 460 -1.22 -18.64 13.71
N TRP A 461 -1.62 -17.64 12.92
CA TRP A 461 -0.86 -16.42 12.69
C TRP A 461 -1.45 -15.26 13.50
N LEU A 462 -0.59 -14.50 14.17
CA LEU A 462 -0.99 -13.41 15.07
C LEU A 462 -1.95 -12.42 14.41
N LEU A 463 -1.60 -11.90 13.23
CA LEU A 463 -2.41 -10.87 12.56
C LEU A 463 -3.81 -11.34 12.19
N ARG A 464 -4.00 -12.65 11.96
CA ARG A 464 -5.33 -13.25 11.71
C ARG A 464 -6.19 -13.38 12.96
N GLN A 465 -5.61 -13.26 14.16
CA GLN A 465 -6.34 -13.31 15.43
C GLN A 465 -6.85 -11.93 15.87
N LEU A 466 -6.31 -10.87 15.28
CA LEU A 466 -6.73 -9.51 15.59
C LEU A 466 -8.09 -9.20 14.96
N PRO A 467 -8.99 -8.49 15.67
CA PRO A 467 -10.29 -8.13 15.13
C PRO A 467 -10.14 -7.15 13.96
N ALA A 468 -10.97 -7.33 12.94
CA ALA A 468 -10.96 -6.45 11.77
C ALA A 468 -11.43 -5.03 12.07
N ASN A 469 -12.23 -4.82 13.12
CA ASN A 469 -12.95 -3.57 13.39
C ASN A 469 -12.85 -3.06 14.83
N GLY A 470 -11.83 -3.47 15.58
CA GLY A 470 -11.67 -3.07 16.99
C GLY A 470 -10.22 -2.94 17.41
N PHE A 471 -10.05 -2.39 18.60
CA PHE A 471 -8.77 -2.38 19.29
C PHE A 471 -8.44 -3.77 19.88
N SER A 472 -7.15 -4.05 20.06
CA SER A 472 -6.70 -5.29 20.67
C SER A 472 -5.73 -5.00 21.81
N ALA A 473 -5.81 -5.81 22.87
CA ALA A 473 -4.85 -5.84 23.95
C ALA A 473 -4.12 -7.20 23.91
N LEU A 474 -2.86 -7.20 23.48
CA LEU A 474 -2.03 -8.40 23.54
C LEU A 474 -1.45 -8.52 24.94
N ILE A 475 -1.74 -9.62 25.62
CA ILE A 475 -1.22 -9.95 26.94
C ILE A 475 -0.27 -11.13 26.77
N PHE A 476 0.98 -10.98 27.16
CA PHE A 476 1.90 -12.10 27.21
C PHE A 476 1.77 -12.82 28.57
N ASP A 477 1.35 -14.08 28.51
CA ASP A 477 0.87 -14.84 29.65
C ASP A 477 1.85 -14.84 30.83
N GLY A 478 1.27 -14.72 32.05
CA GLY A 478 2.00 -14.68 33.30
C GLY A 478 1.07 -14.70 34.52
N PRO A 479 1.61 -14.66 35.73
CA PRO A 479 0.80 -14.70 36.95
C PRO A 479 -0.26 -13.59 37.06
N GLN A 480 -0.04 -12.46 36.36
CA GLN A 480 -0.94 -11.29 36.37
C GLN A 480 -2.05 -11.34 35.31
N THR A 481 -2.07 -12.34 34.41
CA THR A 481 -3.02 -12.42 33.30
C THR A 481 -4.49 -12.27 33.72
N PRO A 482 -5.01 -12.90 34.78
CA PRO A 482 -6.39 -12.72 35.21
C PRO A 482 -6.70 -11.27 35.64
N ALA A 483 -5.77 -10.62 36.33
CA ALA A 483 -5.93 -9.23 36.74
C ALA A 483 -5.87 -8.26 35.53
N LEU A 484 -5.02 -8.53 34.53
CA LEU A 484 -4.92 -7.76 33.31
C LEU A 484 -6.20 -7.88 32.48
N LEU A 485 -6.81 -9.06 32.38
CA LEU A 485 -8.09 -9.26 31.68
C LEU A 485 -9.21 -8.41 32.31
N ALA A 486 -9.38 -8.50 33.64
CA ALA A 486 -10.37 -7.69 34.35
C ALA A 486 -10.10 -6.18 34.21
N MET A 487 -8.83 -5.79 34.25
CA MET A 487 -8.41 -4.38 34.06
C MET A 487 -8.79 -3.85 32.67
N ILE A 488 -8.60 -4.64 31.61
CA ILE A 488 -8.90 -4.24 30.23
C ILE A 488 -10.39 -3.99 30.04
N GLU A 489 -11.27 -4.82 30.62
CA GLU A 489 -12.73 -4.63 30.57
C GLU A 489 -13.12 -3.28 31.19
N ILE A 490 -12.59 -2.97 32.38
CA ILE A 490 -12.86 -1.69 33.07
C ILE A 490 -12.31 -0.50 32.27
N ALA A 491 -11.10 -0.62 31.71
CA ALA A 491 -10.45 0.47 30.98
C ALA A 491 -11.17 0.81 29.66
N ALA A 492 -11.86 -0.16 29.04
CA ALA A 492 -12.60 0.01 27.81
C ALA A 492 -14.05 0.45 28.01
N GLU A 493 -14.55 0.43 29.25
CA GLU A 493 -15.95 0.79 29.56
C GLU A 493 -16.31 2.20 29.05
N GLY A 494 -17.40 2.30 28.29
CA GLY A 494 -17.90 3.56 27.73
C GLY A 494 -17.06 4.14 26.59
N LEU A 495 -16.05 3.44 26.07
CA LEU A 495 -15.22 3.87 24.95
C LEU A 495 -15.51 3.04 23.69
N VAL A 496 -14.63 2.11 23.38
CA VAL A 496 -14.71 1.22 22.21
C VAL A 496 -14.43 -0.22 22.63
N PRO A 497 -14.93 -1.20 21.88
CA PRO A 497 -14.59 -2.60 22.14
C PRO A 497 -13.07 -2.82 22.09
N LEU A 498 -12.54 -3.42 23.14
CA LEU A 498 -11.13 -3.81 23.25
C LEU A 498 -11.07 -5.33 23.43
N LYS A 499 -10.57 -6.03 22.40
CA LYS A 499 -10.44 -7.49 22.43
C LYS A 499 -9.13 -7.89 23.09
N PRO A 500 -9.13 -8.58 24.22
CA PRO A 500 -7.92 -9.17 24.76
C PRO A 500 -7.52 -10.42 23.95
N LEU A 501 -6.21 -10.61 23.77
CA LEU A 501 -5.61 -11.79 23.19
C LEU A 501 -4.42 -12.19 24.08
N VAL A 502 -4.52 -13.36 24.70
CA VAL A 502 -3.46 -13.90 25.55
C VAL A 502 -2.55 -14.77 24.71
N LEU A 503 -1.26 -14.48 24.75
CA LEU A 503 -0.21 -15.16 24.01
C LEU A 503 0.85 -15.72 24.95
N SER A 504 1.54 -16.79 24.55
CA SER A 504 2.70 -17.29 25.26
C SER A 504 3.78 -16.19 25.38
N ALA A 505 4.40 -16.08 26.56
CA ALA A 505 5.56 -15.22 26.78
C ALA A 505 6.87 -15.83 26.23
N SER A 506 6.78 -16.81 25.34
CA SER A 506 7.90 -17.47 24.69
C SER A 506 7.62 -17.69 23.19
N GLY A 507 8.67 -17.94 22.40
CA GLY A 507 8.58 -18.16 20.96
C GLY A 507 8.70 -16.89 20.14
N VAL A 508 8.55 -17.03 18.80
CA VAL A 508 8.86 -15.99 17.82
C VAL A 508 8.09 -14.69 18.05
N ALA A 509 6.80 -14.77 18.38
CA ALA A 509 6.00 -13.58 18.67
C ALA A 509 6.53 -12.86 19.91
N ALA A 510 6.76 -13.58 21.02
CA ALA A 510 7.29 -13.00 22.25
C ALA A 510 8.65 -12.31 22.03
N GLU A 511 9.55 -12.93 21.26
CA GLU A 511 10.85 -12.35 20.91
C GLU A 511 10.69 -11.05 20.11
N ARG A 512 9.81 -11.01 19.09
CA ARG A 512 9.54 -9.80 18.28
C ARG A 512 9.00 -8.64 19.10
N PHE A 513 8.16 -8.95 20.10
CA PHE A 513 7.59 -7.97 21.01
C PHE A 513 8.48 -7.67 22.23
N ASP A 514 9.65 -8.29 22.33
CA ASP A 514 10.48 -8.21 23.55
C ASP A 514 9.63 -8.47 24.80
N ALA A 515 8.79 -9.49 24.74
CA ALA A 515 7.77 -9.72 25.76
C ALA A 515 8.34 -10.49 26.95
N LEU A 516 7.93 -10.08 28.13
CA LEU A 516 8.08 -10.79 29.40
C LEU A 516 6.68 -11.18 29.90
N PRO A 517 6.56 -12.16 30.83
CA PRO A 517 5.29 -12.47 31.46
C PRO A 517 4.60 -11.22 32.04
N GLY A 518 3.34 -10.98 31.63
CA GLY A 518 2.58 -9.79 32.03
C GLY A 518 2.79 -8.55 31.17
N THR A 519 3.65 -8.60 30.14
CA THR A 519 3.77 -7.50 29.15
C THR A 519 2.45 -7.32 28.42
N LEU A 520 2.02 -6.06 28.24
CA LEU A 520 0.80 -5.67 27.54
C LEU A 520 1.11 -4.70 26.42
N TYR A 521 0.52 -4.97 25.24
CA TYR A 521 0.51 -4.09 24.08
C TYR A 521 -0.90 -3.71 23.73
N LEU A 522 -1.15 -2.42 23.47
CA LEU A 522 -2.40 -1.92 22.93
C LEU A 522 -2.25 -1.65 21.43
N LEU A 523 -3.12 -2.27 20.65
CA LEU A 523 -3.10 -2.19 19.19
C LEU A 523 -4.33 -1.48 18.65
N ARG A 524 -4.13 -0.63 17.64
CA ARG A 524 -5.18 0.04 16.88
C ARG A 524 -5.87 -0.92 15.90
N PRO A 525 -7.06 -0.55 15.38
CA PRO A 525 -7.76 -1.36 14.37
C PRO A 525 -7.00 -1.54 13.04
N ASP A 526 -6.03 -0.69 12.73
CA ASP A 526 -5.10 -0.80 11.61
C ASP A 526 -3.81 -1.54 11.97
N GLN A 527 -3.86 -2.36 13.04
CA GLN A 527 -2.76 -3.20 13.48
C GLN A 527 -1.44 -2.42 13.69
N HIS A 528 -1.53 -1.23 14.28
CA HIS A 528 -0.36 -0.49 14.76
C HIS A 528 -0.33 -0.49 16.29
N VAL A 529 0.87 -0.58 16.83
CA VAL A 529 1.10 -0.41 18.27
C VAL A 529 0.80 1.03 18.64
N CYS A 530 -0.11 1.29 19.58
CA CYS A 530 -0.31 2.64 20.09
C CYS A 530 0.18 2.84 21.53
N ALA A 531 0.38 1.75 22.27
CA ALA A 531 0.99 1.78 23.61
C ALA A 531 1.53 0.41 23.99
N ARG A 532 2.47 0.39 24.96
CA ARG A 532 3.00 -0.86 25.53
C ARG A 532 3.51 -0.63 26.96
N TRP A 533 3.44 -1.68 27.78
CA TRP A 533 3.84 -1.61 29.19
C TRP A 533 4.39 -2.96 29.68
N ARG A 534 5.36 -2.91 30.60
CA ARG A 534 5.76 -4.03 31.43
C ARG A 534 4.76 -4.27 32.57
N GLN A 535 4.21 -3.15 33.09
CA GLN A 535 3.18 -3.14 34.13
C GLN A 535 2.17 -2.04 33.80
N ALA A 536 0.97 -2.43 33.37
CA ALA A 536 -0.10 -1.51 33.04
C ALA A 536 -1.08 -1.35 34.21
N SER A 537 -1.69 -0.19 34.33
CA SER A 537 -2.84 0.07 35.20
C SER A 537 -4.10 0.38 34.38
N VAL A 538 -5.28 0.32 35.02
CA VAL A 538 -6.57 0.75 34.41
C VAL A 538 -6.45 2.16 33.84
N VAL A 539 -5.83 3.08 34.59
CA VAL A 539 -5.65 4.48 34.19
C VAL A 539 -4.78 4.60 32.95
N ASP A 540 -3.69 3.83 32.86
CA ASP A 540 -2.78 3.83 31.70
C ASP A 540 -3.50 3.39 30.42
N VAL A 541 -4.21 2.26 30.48
CA VAL A 541 -4.91 1.70 29.31
C VAL A 541 -6.06 2.59 28.89
N GLY A 542 -6.86 3.10 29.85
CA GLY A 542 -7.96 4.03 29.56
C GLY A 542 -7.48 5.35 28.96
N ALA A 543 -6.37 5.91 29.46
CA ALA A 543 -5.77 7.12 28.91
C ALA A 543 -5.21 6.88 27.50
N ALA A 544 -4.57 5.74 27.25
CA ALA A 544 -4.06 5.39 25.93
C ALA A 544 -5.18 5.17 24.91
N LEU A 545 -6.29 4.54 25.31
CA LEU A 545 -7.48 4.39 24.46
C LEU A 545 -8.09 5.76 24.10
N ARG A 546 -8.31 6.63 25.08
CA ARG A 546 -8.82 7.99 24.80
C ARG A 546 -7.91 8.74 23.85
N ARG A 547 -6.60 8.68 24.04
CA ARG A 547 -5.60 9.26 23.15
C ARG A 547 -5.70 8.68 21.74
N ALA A 548 -5.77 7.35 21.60
CA ALA A 548 -5.89 6.67 20.31
C ALA A 548 -7.20 6.98 19.57
N LEU A 549 -8.23 7.42 20.28
CA LEU A 549 -9.51 7.90 19.76
C LEU A 549 -9.53 9.41 19.50
N ALA A 550 -8.45 10.15 19.76
CA ALA A 550 -8.40 11.61 19.75
C ALA A 550 -9.47 12.27 20.64
N VAL A 551 -9.90 11.60 21.71
CA VAL A 551 -10.81 12.15 22.72
C VAL A 551 -9.98 12.89 23.77
N ALA A 552 -10.44 14.09 24.14
CA ALA A 552 -9.79 14.85 25.21
C ALA A 552 -9.74 14.06 26.51
N ALA A 553 -8.63 14.19 27.26
CA ALA A 553 -8.39 13.50 28.51
C ALA A 553 -9.34 14.00 29.61
#